data_4297de7442eeca06b6a7bd04c734838e
#
_entry.id   4297de7442eeca06b6a7bd04c734838e
#
_cell.length_a   1.000
_cell.length_b   1.000
_cell.length_c   1.000
_cell.angle_alpha   90.00
_cell.angle_beta   90.00
_cell.angle_gamma   90.00
#
_symmetry.space_group_name_H-M   'P 1'
#
loop_
_entity.id
_entity.type
_entity.pdbx_description
1 polymer ?
#
loop_
_entity_poly.entity_id
_entity_poly.type
_entity_poly.pdbx_seq_one_letter_code
_entity_poly.pdbx_strand_id
1 'polypeptide(L)'
;MTKTILILGAGKSAFNLISYLSYNSQKLKIKIKLISDKTPEYINEIKKIQFLTIDINDKTQISSQIKKAHIVVSLLPPSLHYKVALMCVEYSVNMITASYLDDKIKSLDKEFKKKSCFLFMEMGLDPGIDHLSAKKVIDNLNNKGKIISFESYTGGLMKKDNKNPWGYKFTW
;
A
#
# COMPACT_ATOMS: atom_id res chain seq x y z
N MET A 1 -18.38 3.75 -15.73
CA MET A 1 -18.66 3.29 -14.35
C MET A 1 -17.68 3.90 -13.36
N THR A 2 -18.14 4.33 -12.18
CA THR A 2 -17.29 4.84 -11.12
C THR A 2 -16.67 3.69 -10.33
N LYS A 3 -15.35 3.65 -10.20
CA LYS A 3 -14.64 2.59 -9.45
C LYS A 3 -14.53 2.94 -7.97
N THR A 4 -14.62 1.96 -7.09
CA THR A 4 -14.46 2.16 -5.65
C THR A 4 -13.06 1.73 -5.21
N ILE A 5 -12.33 2.65 -4.59
CA ILE A 5 -11.07 2.39 -3.90
C ILE A 5 -11.37 2.27 -2.41
N LEU A 6 -11.01 1.14 -1.83
CA LEU A 6 -11.07 0.92 -0.39
C LEU A 6 -9.67 1.07 0.20
N ILE A 7 -9.50 2.01 1.11
CA ILE A 7 -8.25 2.25 1.82
C ILE A 7 -8.40 1.71 3.24
N LEU A 8 -7.51 0.83 3.64
CA LEU A 8 -7.44 0.26 4.99
C LEU A 8 -6.23 0.85 5.72
N GLY A 9 -6.48 1.56 6.80
CA GLY A 9 -5.49 2.27 7.60
C GLY A 9 -5.44 3.77 7.28
N ALA A 10 -5.47 4.58 8.33
CA ALA A 10 -5.48 6.04 8.28
C ALA A 10 -4.35 6.66 9.13
N GLY A 11 -3.19 6.02 9.15
CA GLY A 11 -1.99 6.52 9.84
C GLY A 11 -1.46 7.82 9.23
N LYS A 12 -0.46 8.43 9.87
CA LYS A 12 0.12 9.72 9.45
C LYS A 12 0.59 9.71 7.99
N SER A 13 1.19 8.64 7.53
CA SER A 13 1.67 8.48 6.14
C SER A 13 0.56 8.37 5.10
N ALA A 14 -0.67 8.06 5.52
CA ALA A 14 -1.81 7.88 4.62
C ALA A 14 -2.40 9.23 4.12
N PHE A 15 -2.22 10.31 4.87
CA PHE A 15 -2.83 11.61 4.62
C PHE A 15 -2.63 12.11 3.19
N ASN A 16 -1.40 12.13 2.72
CA ASN A 16 -1.07 12.66 1.38
C ASN A 16 -1.73 11.84 0.25
N LEU A 17 -1.73 10.51 0.36
CA LEU A 17 -2.41 9.65 -0.62
C LEU A 17 -3.92 9.87 -0.62
N ILE A 18 -4.53 9.92 0.57
CA ILE A 18 -5.97 10.10 0.72
C ILE A 18 -6.39 11.48 0.19
N SER A 19 -5.64 12.53 0.53
CA SER A 19 -5.88 13.90 0.05
C SER A 19 -5.74 13.98 -1.48
N TYR A 20 -4.71 13.39 -2.05
CA TYR A 20 -4.51 13.35 -3.50
C TYR A 20 -5.65 12.65 -4.24
N LEU A 21 -6.05 11.47 -3.77
CA LEU A 21 -7.15 10.71 -4.37
C LEU A 21 -8.48 11.45 -4.22
N SER A 22 -8.74 12.04 -3.05
CA SER A 22 -9.93 12.85 -2.80
C SER A 22 -10.03 14.05 -3.75
N TYR A 23 -8.96 14.83 -3.86
CA TYR A 23 -8.87 15.97 -4.76
C TYR A 23 -9.14 15.57 -6.22
N ASN A 24 -8.56 14.45 -6.67
CA ASN A 24 -8.67 13.98 -8.04
C ASN A 24 -9.87 13.03 -8.28
N SER A 25 -10.72 12.79 -7.30
CA SER A 25 -11.76 11.75 -7.34
C SER A 25 -12.75 11.88 -8.52
N GLN A 26 -13.12 13.11 -8.85
CA GLN A 26 -14.01 13.39 -10.00
C GLN A 26 -13.30 13.12 -11.32
N LYS A 27 -12.07 13.64 -11.51
CA LYS A 27 -11.26 13.42 -12.71
C LYS A 27 -10.99 11.95 -12.95
N LEU A 28 -10.68 11.21 -11.88
CA LEU A 28 -10.39 9.78 -11.93
C LEU A 28 -11.66 8.90 -11.98
N LYS A 29 -12.83 9.48 -11.79
CA LYS A 29 -14.12 8.77 -11.71
C LYS A 29 -14.09 7.68 -10.62
N ILE A 30 -13.60 8.02 -9.43
CA ILE A 30 -13.47 7.10 -8.29
C ILE A 30 -14.31 7.54 -7.10
N LYS A 31 -14.74 6.55 -6.31
CA LYS A 31 -15.27 6.73 -4.96
C LYS A 31 -14.24 6.18 -3.97
N ILE A 32 -14.00 6.90 -2.89
CA ILE A 32 -13.01 6.52 -1.89
C ILE A 32 -13.76 6.14 -0.62
N LYS A 33 -13.45 4.96 -0.10
CA LYS A 33 -13.82 4.51 1.23
C LYS A 33 -12.57 4.36 2.06
N LEU A 34 -12.54 4.96 3.23
CA LEU A 34 -11.46 4.87 4.20
C LEU A 34 -11.95 4.14 5.43
N ILE A 35 -11.21 3.12 5.85
CA ILE A 35 -11.48 2.36 7.08
C ILE A 35 -10.27 2.43 8.00
N SER A 36 -10.53 2.72 9.26
CA SER A 36 -9.56 2.68 10.34
C SER A 36 -10.25 2.30 11.65
N ASP A 37 -9.50 1.79 12.61
CA ASP A 37 -9.96 1.50 13.98
C ASP A 37 -10.23 2.77 14.79
N LYS A 38 -9.58 3.88 14.40
CA LYS A 38 -9.73 5.21 15.03
C LYS A 38 -9.98 6.28 14.00
N THR A 39 -10.73 7.28 14.38
CA THR A 39 -10.94 8.47 13.54
C THR A 39 -9.66 9.30 13.50
N PRO A 40 -9.04 9.49 12.32
CA PRO A 40 -7.84 10.30 12.21
C PRO A 40 -8.18 11.79 12.40
N GLU A 41 -7.28 12.55 13.02
CA GLU A 41 -7.45 13.97 13.30
C GLU A 41 -7.75 14.79 12.04
N TYR A 42 -7.11 14.42 10.93
CA TYR A 42 -7.23 15.11 9.65
C TYR A 42 -8.51 14.78 8.86
N ILE A 43 -9.40 13.93 9.38
CA ILE A 43 -10.55 13.44 8.58
C ILE A 43 -11.46 14.57 8.09
N ASN A 44 -11.62 15.62 8.89
CA ASN A 44 -12.46 16.76 8.57
C ASN A 44 -11.86 17.68 7.49
N GLU A 45 -10.56 17.57 7.22
CA GLU A 45 -9.87 18.33 6.19
C GLU A 45 -10.08 17.70 4.78
N ILE A 46 -10.48 16.42 4.74
CA ILE A 46 -10.62 15.69 3.49
C ILE A 46 -12.09 15.59 3.09
N LYS A 47 -12.40 16.12 1.91
CA LYS A 47 -13.75 16.07 1.32
C LYS A 47 -13.89 14.86 0.39
N LYS A 48 -15.14 14.51 0.06
CA LYS A 48 -15.43 13.47 -0.98
C LYS A 48 -14.92 12.07 -0.68
N ILE A 49 -14.82 11.70 0.60
CA ILE A 49 -14.53 10.35 1.06
C ILE A 49 -15.64 9.84 1.96
N GLN A 50 -15.84 8.53 1.97
CA GLN A 50 -16.66 7.85 2.97
C GLN A 50 -15.74 7.25 4.02
N PHE A 51 -15.78 7.76 5.23
CA PHE A 51 -15.02 7.21 6.37
C PHE A 51 -15.89 6.26 7.18
N LEU A 52 -15.33 5.15 7.61
CA LEU A 52 -15.96 4.15 8.47
C LEU A 52 -14.96 3.73 9.56
N THR A 53 -15.41 3.78 10.81
CA THR A 53 -14.65 3.22 11.93
C THR A 53 -14.98 1.73 12.06
N ILE A 54 -14.04 0.87 11.67
CA ILE A 54 -14.19 -0.59 11.72
C ILE A 54 -12.87 -1.19 12.20
N ASP A 55 -12.93 -2.10 13.17
CA ASP A 55 -11.77 -2.91 13.55
C ASP A 55 -11.40 -3.87 12.41
N ILE A 56 -10.15 -3.88 12.01
CA ILE A 56 -9.62 -4.79 10.98
C ILE A 56 -9.82 -6.27 11.36
N ASN A 57 -10.02 -6.57 12.64
CA ASN A 57 -10.31 -7.91 13.13
C ASN A 57 -11.77 -8.33 12.97
N ASP A 58 -12.67 -7.39 12.75
CA ASP A 58 -14.06 -7.71 12.37
C ASP A 58 -14.10 -8.21 10.91
N LYS A 59 -13.85 -9.51 10.76
CA LYS A 59 -13.81 -10.17 9.45
C LYS A 59 -15.09 -9.94 8.65
N THR A 60 -16.24 -9.95 9.29
CA THR A 60 -17.55 -9.82 8.63
C THR A 60 -17.71 -8.44 8.01
N GLN A 61 -17.46 -7.39 8.78
CA GLN A 61 -17.57 -6.02 8.30
C GLN A 61 -16.52 -5.72 7.22
N ILE A 62 -15.25 -6.09 7.45
CA ILE A 62 -14.16 -5.87 6.48
C ILE A 62 -14.43 -6.60 5.16
N SER A 63 -14.80 -7.87 5.20
CA SER A 63 -15.15 -8.66 4.01
C SER A 63 -16.28 -8.01 3.21
N SER A 64 -17.32 -7.51 3.88
CA SER A 64 -18.44 -6.84 3.23
C SER A 64 -18.01 -5.56 2.47
N GLN A 65 -16.98 -4.86 2.95
CA GLN A 65 -16.44 -3.67 2.27
C GLN A 65 -15.48 -4.06 1.13
N ILE A 66 -14.63 -5.06 1.35
CA ILE A 66 -13.72 -5.58 0.30
C ILE A 66 -14.53 -6.07 -0.90
N LYS A 67 -15.58 -6.86 -0.69
CA LYS A 67 -16.45 -7.39 -1.76
C LYS A 67 -17.03 -6.28 -2.66
N LYS A 68 -17.21 -5.08 -2.14
CA LYS A 68 -17.77 -3.92 -2.88
C LYS A 68 -16.69 -3.03 -3.51
N ALA A 69 -15.42 -3.33 -3.28
CA ALA A 69 -14.30 -2.56 -3.80
C ALA A 69 -13.82 -3.09 -5.15
N HIS A 70 -13.26 -2.22 -5.97
CA HIS A 70 -12.54 -2.60 -7.20
C HIS A 70 -11.06 -2.81 -6.92
N ILE A 71 -10.54 -2.09 -5.92
CA ILE A 71 -9.17 -2.18 -5.46
C ILE A 71 -9.10 -1.86 -3.98
N VAL A 72 -8.26 -2.58 -3.26
CA VAL A 72 -7.91 -2.34 -1.86
C VAL A 72 -6.50 -1.77 -1.80
N VAL A 73 -6.34 -0.64 -1.12
CA VAL A 73 -5.03 -0.08 -0.75
C VAL A 73 -4.84 -0.32 0.74
N SER A 74 -3.90 -1.20 1.08
CA SER A 74 -3.61 -1.53 2.48
C SER A 74 -2.44 -0.72 2.99
N LEU A 75 -2.72 0.20 3.91
CA LEU A 75 -1.77 1.03 4.64
C LEU A 75 -1.69 0.60 6.12
N LEU A 76 -2.05 -0.62 6.38
CA LEU A 76 -2.00 -1.27 7.69
C LEU A 76 -0.56 -1.68 8.06
N PRO A 77 -0.30 -2.05 9.32
CA PRO A 77 0.95 -2.70 9.69
C PRO A 77 1.19 -3.99 8.87
N PRO A 78 2.45 -4.34 8.55
CA PRO A 78 2.81 -5.49 7.70
C PRO A 78 2.16 -6.81 8.10
N SER A 79 2.03 -7.07 9.40
CA SER A 79 1.43 -8.31 9.93
C SER A 79 -0.04 -8.53 9.54
N LEU A 80 -0.73 -7.48 9.09
CA LEU A 80 -2.15 -7.54 8.71
C LEU A 80 -2.36 -7.72 7.19
N HIS A 81 -1.35 -7.48 6.37
CA HIS A 81 -1.51 -7.55 4.90
C HIS A 81 -1.91 -8.93 4.41
N TYR A 82 -1.33 -10.01 4.98
CA TYR A 82 -1.69 -11.37 4.58
C TYR A 82 -3.17 -11.67 4.79
N LYS A 83 -3.74 -11.25 5.94
CA LYS A 83 -5.18 -11.40 6.23
C LYS A 83 -6.04 -10.66 5.21
N VAL A 84 -5.65 -9.44 4.84
CA VAL A 84 -6.36 -8.66 3.82
C VAL A 84 -6.23 -9.29 2.44
N ALA A 85 -5.04 -9.78 2.08
CA ALA A 85 -4.77 -10.43 0.79
C ALA A 85 -5.63 -11.69 0.61
N LEU A 86 -5.80 -12.52 1.65
CA LEU A 86 -6.70 -13.67 1.60
C LEU A 86 -8.15 -13.28 1.29
N MET A 87 -8.65 -12.21 1.92
CA MET A 87 -10.00 -11.72 1.63
C MET A 87 -10.09 -11.13 0.21
N CYS A 88 -9.04 -10.46 -0.27
CA CYS A 88 -9.00 -9.97 -1.64
C CYS A 88 -9.03 -11.11 -2.67
N VAL A 89 -8.29 -12.19 -2.45
CA VAL A 89 -8.37 -13.42 -3.28
C VAL A 89 -9.78 -14.01 -3.24
N GLU A 90 -10.36 -14.15 -2.06
CA GLU A 90 -11.71 -14.73 -1.89
C GLU A 90 -12.74 -13.99 -2.74
N TYR A 91 -12.71 -12.66 -2.74
CA TYR A 91 -13.69 -11.84 -3.45
C TYR A 91 -13.22 -11.35 -4.83
N SER A 92 -12.09 -11.84 -5.33
CA SER A 92 -11.52 -11.43 -6.63
C SER A 92 -11.30 -9.92 -6.74
N VAL A 93 -10.68 -9.33 -5.72
CA VAL A 93 -10.39 -7.89 -5.62
C VAL A 93 -8.89 -7.65 -5.69
N ASN A 94 -8.49 -6.65 -6.46
CA ASN A 94 -7.09 -6.22 -6.56
C ASN A 94 -6.60 -5.60 -5.25
N MET A 95 -5.31 -5.79 -4.94
CA MET A 95 -4.70 -5.20 -3.74
C MET A 95 -3.39 -4.50 -4.06
N ILE A 96 -3.13 -3.39 -3.37
CA ILE A 96 -1.87 -2.64 -3.40
C ILE A 96 -1.44 -2.35 -1.96
N THR A 97 -0.15 -2.42 -1.70
CA THR A 97 0.46 -1.96 -0.45
C THR A 97 1.88 -1.46 -0.66
N ALA A 98 2.33 -0.57 0.24
CA ALA A 98 3.70 -0.04 0.25
C ALA A 98 4.71 -0.94 0.96
N SER A 99 4.25 -1.98 1.66
CA SER A 99 5.11 -2.87 2.45
C SER A 99 5.94 -3.82 1.60
N TYR A 100 7.08 -4.24 2.16
CA TYR A 100 7.93 -5.27 1.57
C TYR A 100 7.17 -6.59 1.34
N LEU A 101 7.54 -7.28 0.27
CA LEU A 101 7.05 -8.63 -0.01
C LEU A 101 7.60 -9.62 1.01
N ASP A 102 6.72 -10.38 1.64
CA ASP A 102 7.08 -11.51 2.48
C ASP A 102 6.69 -12.85 1.83
N ASP A 103 7.25 -13.95 2.33
CA ASP A 103 7.04 -15.29 1.74
C ASP A 103 5.58 -15.75 1.85
N LYS A 104 4.85 -15.35 2.89
CA LYS A 104 3.43 -15.70 3.07
C LYS A 104 2.59 -15.05 1.98
N ILE A 105 2.82 -13.76 1.74
CA ILE A 105 2.11 -13.04 0.69
C ILE A 105 2.50 -13.56 -0.69
N LYS A 106 3.80 -13.84 -0.91
CA LYS A 106 4.30 -14.42 -2.16
C LYS A 106 3.63 -15.74 -2.49
N SER A 107 3.29 -16.55 -1.51
CA SER A 107 2.58 -17.82 -1.72
C SER A 107 1.19 -17.65 -2.36
N LEU A 108 0.58 -16.46 -2.26
CA LEU A 108 -0.74 -16.17 -2.84
C LEU A 108 -0.70 -15.80 -4.34
N ASP A 109 0.48 -15.68 -4.96
CA ASP A 109 0.63 -15.25 -6.36
C ASP A 109 -0.23 -16.09 -7.32
N LYS A 110 -0.18 -17.43 -7.17
CA LYS A 110 -0.98 -18.35 -8.00
C LYS A 110 -2.48 -18.14 -7.82
N GLU A 111 -2.93 -17.85 -6.61
CA GLU A 111 -4.36 -17.65 -6.31
C GLU A 111 -4.86 -16.32 -6.88
N PHE A 112 -4.09 -15.24 -6.77
CA PHE A 112 -4.41 -13.98 -7.41
C PHE A 112 -4.50 -14.14 -8.95
N LYS A 113 -3.53 -14.83 -9.56
CA LYS A 113 -3.53 -15.11 -11.01
C LYS A 113 -4.76 -15.92 -11.45
N LYS A 114 -5.12 -16.98 -10.72
CA LYS A 114 -6.35 -17.78 -11.00
C LYS A 114 -7.62 -16.93 -10.96
N LYS A 115 -7.66 -15.92 -10.10
CA LYS A 115 -8.80 -15.01 -9.96
C LYS A 115 -8.75 -13.82 -10.93
N SER A 116 -7.76 -13.76 -11.83
CA SER A 116 -7.52 -12.61 -12.73
C SER A 116 -7.38 -11.29 -11.97
N CYS A 117 -6.78 -11.34 -10.79
CA CYS A 117 -6.50 -10.20 -9.93
C CYS A 117 -5.00 -10.01 -9.77
N PHE A 118 -4.59 -8.83 -9.33
CA PHE A 118 -3.21 -8.54 -8.96
C PHE A 118 -3.08 -8.17 -7.49
N LEU A 119 -1.91 -8.46 -6.96
CA LEU A 119 -1.41 -7.92 -5.71
C LEU A 119 -0.07 -7.23 -5.98
N PHE A 120 -0.03 -5.91 -5.81
CA PHE A 120 1.20 -5.13 -5.91
C PHE A 120 1.71 -4.79 -4.51
N MET A 121 2.86 -5.34 -4.21
CA MET A 121 3.66 -5.01 -3.03
C MET A 121 4.67 -3.93 -3.38
N GLU A 122 5.29 -3.32 -2.36
CA GLU A 122 6.42 -2.39 -2.56
C GLU A 122 6.06 -1.16 -3.40
N MET A 123 4.80 -0.71 -3.30
CA MET A 123 4.29 0.45 -4.03
C MET A 123 4.33 1.71 -3.17
N GLY A 124 5.48 1.97 -2.53
CA GLY A 124 5.73 3.13 -1.67
C GLY A 124 6.87 4.01 -2.16
N LEU A 125 7.54 4.67 -1.22
CA LEU A 125 8.75 5.46 -1.48
C LEU A 125 9.98 4.55 -1.51
N ASP A 126 10.20 3.83 -0.41
CA ASP A 126 11.21 2.80 -0.18
C ASP A 126 10.58 1.73 0.75
N PRO A 127 10.17 0.61 0.15
CA PRO A 127 10.34 0.16 -1.24
C PRO A 127 9.32 0.76 -2.22
N GLY A 128 9.78 1.09 -3.42
CA GLY A 128 8.91 1.50 -4.52
C GLY A 128 9.54 2.51 -5.49
N ILE A 129 9.36 3.79 -5.25
CA ILE A 129 9.84 4.86 -6.14
C ILE A 129 11.36 4.83 -6.28
N ASP A 130 12.09 4.51 -5.23
CA ASP A 130 13.55 4.32 -5.23
C ASP A 130 13.96 3.27 -6.27
N HIS A 131 13.36 2.08 -6.24
CA HIS A 131 13.62 1.00 -7.20
C HIS A 131 13.22 1.38 -8.62
N LEU A 132 12.06 2.01 -8.81
CA LEU A 132 11.58 2.41 -10.13
C LEU A 132 12.47 3.49 -10.73
N SER A 133 12.96 4.45 -9.92
CA SER A 133 13.88 5.49 -10.37
C SER A 133 15.25 4.92 -10.75
N ALA A 134 15.79 4.02 -9.92
CA ALA A 134 17.03 3.30 -10.21
C ALA A 134 16.92 2.48 -11.50
N LYS A 135 15.85 1.71 -11.64
CA LYS A 135 15.58 0.91 -12.86
C LYS A 135 15.54 1.79 -14.10
N LYS A 136 14.86 2.92 -14.04
CA LYS A 136 14.78 3.86 -15.17
C LYS A 136 16.16 4.38 -15.58
N VAL A 137 17.03 4.69 -14.61
CA VAL A 137 18.41 5.14 -14.89
C VAL A 137 19.23 4.01 -15.54
N ILE A 138 19.15 2.80 -14.96
CA ILE A 138 19.83 1.60 -15.46
C ILE A 138 19.40 1.30 -16.89
N ASP A 139 18.11 1.30 -17.18
CA ASP A 139 17.60 1.03 -18.54
C ASP A 139 18.07 2.06 -19.56
N ASN A 140 18.12 3.32 -19.18
CA ASN A 140 18.63 4.38 -20.05
C ASN A 140 20.15 4.26 -20.34
N LEU A 141 20.90 3.62 -19.45
CA LEU A 141 22.36 3.45 -19.58
C LEU A 141 22.74 2.13 -20.28
N ASN A 142 21.91 1.09 -20.19
CA ASN A 142 22.20 -0.23 -20.75
C ASN A 142 22.55 -0.23 -22.25
N ASN A 143 22.01 0.72 -23.01
CA ASN A 143 22.33 0.89 -24.44
C ASN A 143 23.58 1.75 -24.70
N LYS A 144 24.24 2.30 -23.66
CA LYS A 144 25.37 3.21 -23.75
C LYS A 144 26.70 2.60 -23.28
N GLY A 145 26.64 1.44 -22.62
CA GLY A 145 27.82 0.78 -22.07
C GLY A 145 27.47 -0.21 -20.97
N LYS A 146 28.51 -0.77 -20.37
CA LYS A 146 28.39 -1.72 -19.24
C LYS A 146 28.38 -0.94 -17.92
N ILE A 147 27.34 -1.16 -17.11
CA ILE A 147 27.31 -0.65 -15.74
C ILE A 147 28.26 -1.49 -14.89
N ILE A 148 29.22 -0.86 -14.23
CA ILE A 148 30.24 -1.54 -13.41
C ILE A 148 29.99 -1.40 -11.92
N SER A 149 29.20 -0.42 -11.48
CA SER A 149 28.81 -0.23 -10.08
C SER A 149 27.46 0.48 -10.00
N PHE A 150 26.74 0.24 -8.93
CA PHE A 150 25.53 0.94 -8.55
C PHE A 150 25.55 1.20 -7.04
N GLU A 151 25.34 2.42 -6.64
CA GLU A 151 25.28 2.82 -5.24
C GLU A 151 23.98 3.58 -4.98
N SER A 152 23.32 3.24 -3.89
CA SER A 152 22.09 3.90 -3.42
C SER A 152 22.22 4.27 -1.95
N TYR A 153 21.80 5.47 -1.62
CA TYR A 153 21.86 6.01 -0.26
C TYR A 153 20.47 6.38 0.20
N THR A 154 20.13 6.00 1.43
CA THR A 154 18.87 6.36 2.07
C THR A 154 19.11 6.97 3.44
N GLY A 155 18.23 7.87 3.86
CA GLY A 155 18.20 8.48 5.18
C GLY A 155 17.05 7.94 6.04
N GLY A 156 16.79 8.64 7.17
CA GLY A 156 15.69 8.27 8.08
C GLY A 156 15.98 7.07 8.99
N LEU A 157 17.25 6.67 9.11
CA LEU A 157 17.67 5.57 9.96
C LEU A 157 17.92 6.06 11.39
N MET A 158 17.58 5.23 12.39
CA MET A 158 17.86 5.54 13.80
C MET A 158 19.35 5.32 14.14
N LYS A 159 19.83 6.12 15.09
CA LYS A 159 21.20 6.04 15.61
C LYS A 159 21.54 4.65 16.14
N LYS A 160 22.80 4.21 15.98
CA LYS A 160 23.30 2.85 16.29
C LYS A 160 23.12 2.35 17.74
N ASP A 161 22.82 3.23 18.69
CA ASP A 161 22.75 2.89 20.13
C ASP A 161 21.45 2.17 20.54
N ASN A 162 20.64 1.76 19.58
CA ASN A 162 19.41 1.03 19.84
C ASN A 162 19.67 -0.48 19.90
N LYS A 163 19.12 -1.15 20.92
CA LYS A 163 19.10 -2.62 21.06
C LYS A 163 18.33 -3.34 19.94
N ASN A 164 18.25 -2.75 18.77
CA ASN A 164 17.62 -3.35 17.61
C ASN A 164 18.64 -4.25 16.89
N PRO A 165 18.37 -5.54 16.68
CA PRO A 165 19.30 -6.47 16.02
C PRO A 165 19.72 -6.03 14.62
N TRP A 166 18.95 -5.14 13.97
CA TRP A 166 19.27 -4.57 12.67
C TRP A 166 20.12 -3.30 12.72
N GLY A 167 20.51 -2.84 13.95
CA GLY A 167 21.31 -1.63 14.13
C GLY A 167 20.62 -0.30 13.79
N TYR A 168 19.40 -0.33 13.29
CA TYR A 168 18.57 0.85 12.98
C TYR A 168 17.08 0.48 13.00
N LYS A 169 16.25 1.48 13.15
CA LYS A 169 14.80 1.36 13.09
C LYS A 169 14.27 2.42 12.12
N PHE A 170 13.40 2.05 11.21
CA PHE A 170 12.68 3.03 10.40
C PHE A 170 11.76 3.85 11.29
N THR A 171 11.87 5.16 11.18
CA THR A 171 10.93 6.10 11.79
C THR A 171 10.00 6.58 10.68
N TRP A 172 8.76 6.21 10.84
CA TRP A 172 7.68 6.69 9.95
C TRP A 172 7.10 7.99 10.45
#